data_65261a778366bc0824def1fd38672361
#
_entry.id   65261a778366bc0824def1fd38672361
#
_cell.length_a   1.000
_cell.length_b   1.000
_cell.length_c   1.000
_cell.angle_alpha   90.00
_cell.angle_beta   90.00
_cell.angle_gamma   90.00
#
_symmetry.space_group_name_H-M   'P 1'
#
loop_
_entity.id
_entity.type
_entity.pdbx_description
1 polymer ?
#
loop_
_entity_poly.entity_id
_entity_poly.type
_entity_poly.pdbx_seq_one_letter_code
_entity_poly.pdbx_strand_id
1 'polypeptide(L)'
;LQRVLDLEDWQVFYVDSTLKHDFPAMMAEYEELRNSKVSNTSMYVAVQDKWMEQIDATYRKIFTEEQWAAYLKQGAAKAQKARAKRKAKAQGGK
;
A
#
# COMPACT_ATOMS: atom_id res chain seq x y z
N LEU A 1 -3.39 13.15 -6.11
CA LEU A 1 -2.84 12.22 -7.11
C LEU A 1 -3.25 12.56 -8.53
N GLN A 2 -4.51 12.94 -8.74
CA GLN A 2 -5.01 13.18 -10.09
C GLN A 2 -4.20 14.23 -10.85
N ARG A 3 -3.85 15.33 -10.19
CA ARG A 3 -3.09 16.41 -10.83
C ARG A 3 -1.67 16.00 -11.17
N VAL A 4 -1.04 15.28 -10.27
CA VAL A 4 0.38 14.89 -10.43
C VAL A 4 0.52 13.80 -11.48
N LEU A 5 -0.42 12.85 -11.51
CA LEU A 5 -0.35 11.71 -12.41
C LEU A 5 -1.18 11.89 -13.68
N ASP A 6 -1.93 12.97 -13.76
CA ASP A 6 -2.82 13.24 -14.90
C ASP A 6 -3.78 12.08 -15.15
N LEU A 7 -4.48 11.67 -14.09
CA LEU A 7 -5.40 10.54 -14.15
C LEU A 7 -6.70 10.92 -14.85
N GLU A 8 -7.23 9.99 -15.62
CA GLU A 8 -8.56 10.12 -16.19
C GLU A 8 -9.63 9.81 -15.14
N ASP A 9 -10.88 10.24 -15.39
CA ASP A 9 -11.95 10.08 -14.40
C ASP A 9 -12.17 8.63 -14.00
N TRP A 10 -12.10 7.69 -14.94
CA TRP A 10 -12.29 6.28 -14.62
C TRP A 10 -11.17 5.76 -13.71
N GLN A 11 -9.96 6.29 -13.90
CA GLN A 11 -8.82 5.91 -13.04
C GLN A 11 -9.03 6.43 -11.62
N VAL A 12 -9.48 7.68 -11.51
CA VAL A 12 -9.79 8.27 -10.19
C VAL A 12 -10.85 7.44 -9.48
N PHE A 13 -11.88 7.01 -10.21
CA PHE A 13 -12.93 6.17 -9.66
C PHE A 13 -12.37 4.87 -9.09
N TYR A 14 -11.50 4.19 -9.83
CA TYR A 14 -10.91 2.93 -9.36
C TYR A 14 -9.95 3.12 -8.21
N VAL A 15 -9.15 4.19 -8.23
CA VAL A 15 -8.28 4.54 -7.10
C VAL A 15 -9.11 4.75 -5.83
N ASP A 16 -10.15 5.56 -5.95
CA ASP A 16 -11.03 5.87 -4.83
C ASP A 16 -11.73 4.62 -4.30
N SER A 17 -12.23 3.78 -5.22
CA SER A 17 -12.89 2.52 -4.84
C SER A 17 -11.93 1.56 -4.13
N THR A 18 -10.68 1.49 -4.62
CA THR A 18 -9.66 0.64 -4.00
C THR A 18 -9.40 1.07 -2.57
N LEU A 19 -9.22 2.37 -2.36
CA LEU A 19 -8.97 2.90 -1.01
C LEU A 19 -10.16 2.72 -0.09
N LYS A 20 -11.37 2.94 -0.61
CA LYS A 20 -12.59 2.75 0.17
C LYS A 20 -12.80 1.31 0.60
N HIS A 21 -12.30 0.36 -0.17
CA HIS A 21 -12.37 -1.06 0.15
C HIS A 21 -11.21 -1.47 1.07
N ASP A 22 -9.98 -1.08 0.70
CA ASP A 22 -8.79 -1.63 1.34
C ASP A 22 -8.49 -0.98 2.69
N PHE A 23 -8.71 0.32 2.83
CA PHE A 23 -8.45 0.99 4.11
C PHE A 23 -9.32 0.46 5.24
N PRO A 24 -10.65 0.33 5.08
CA PRO A 24 -11.45 -0.26 6.15
C PRO A 24 -11.04 -1.67 6.50
N ALA A 25 -10.64 -2.48 5.50
CA ALA A 25 -10.17 -3.84 5.75
C ALA A 25 -8.87 -3.84 6.54
N MET A 26 -7.94 -2.94 6.20
CA MET A 26 -6.70 -2.77 6.95
C MET A 26 -6.98 -2.34 8.39
N MET A 27 -7.89 -1.38 8.55
CA MET A 27 -8.26 -0.91 9.90
C MET A 27 -8.89 -2.01 10.72
N ALA A 28 -9.66 -2.89 10.07
CA ALA A 28 -10.25 -4.05 10.76
C ALA A 28 -9.17 -4.99 11.28
N GLU A 29 -8.10 -5.20 10.52
CA GLU A 29 -6.99 -6.03 10.98
C GLU A 29 -6.25 -5.38 12.16
N TYR A 30 -6.07 -4.05 12.12
CA TYR A 30 -5.50 -3.34 13.26
C TYR A 30 -6.35 -3.52 14.51
N GLU A 31 -7.68 -3.43 14.35
CA GLU A 31 -8.63 -3.61 15.44
C GLU A 31 -8.50 -5.01 16.05
N GLU A 32 -8.39 -6.02 15.20
CA GLU A 32 -8.18 -7.39 15.64
C GLU A 32 -6.91 -7.54 16.46
N LEU A 33 -5.83 -6.94 16.03
CA LEU A 33 -4.56 -6.97 16.77
C LEU A 33 -4.71 -6.30 18.13
N ARG A 34 -5.39 -5.16 18.19
CA ARG A 34 -5.65 -4.47 19.46
C ARG A 34 -6.49 -5.32 20.39
N ASN A 35 -7.55 -5.93 19.86
CA ASN A 35 -8.45 -6.78 20.66
C ASN A 35 -7.73 -8.02 21.19
N SER A 36 -6.73 -8.49 20.47
CA SER A 36 -5.90 -9.62 20.90
C SER A 36 -4.77 -9.17 21.82
N LYS A 37 -4.75 -7.89 22.18
CA LYS A 37 -3.74 -7.28 23.07
C LYS A 37 -2.32 -7.37 22.51
N VAL A 38 -2.20 -7.37 21.19
CA VAL A 38 -0.91 -7.31 20.52
C VAL A 38 -0.39 -5.88 20.60
N SER A 39 0.81 -5.72 21.15
CA SER A 39 1.45 -4.40 21.27
C SER A 39 2.74 -4.29 20.46
N ASN A 40 3.13 -5.36 19.78
CA ASN A 40 4.35 -5.36 18.98
C ASN A 40 4.15 -4.53 17.71
N THR A 41 4.89 -3.42 17.62
CA THR A 41 4.80 -2.50 16.47
C THR A 41 5.04 -3.20 15.16
N SER A 42 5.94 -4.18 15.12
CA SER A 42 6.26 -4.88 13.87
C SER A 42 5.06 -5.63 13.29
N MET A 43 4.12 -6.07 14.13
CA MET A 43 2.90 -6.72 13.65
C MET A 43 2.01 -5.74 12.90
N TYR A 44 1.88 -4.51 13.43
CA TYR A 44 1.09 -3.46 12.77
C TYR A 44 1.74 -3.02 11.47
N VAL A 45 3.07 -2.91 11.46
CA VAL A 45 3.81 -2.56 10.24
C VAL A 45 3.63 -3.64 9.17
N ALA A 46 3.65 -4.92 9.57
CA ALA A 46 3.45 -6.01 8.63
C ALA A 46 2.07 -5.96 7.98
N VAL A 47 1.03 -5.63 8.74
CA VAL A 47 -0.33 -5.46 8.21
C VAL A 47 -0.35 -4.30 7.21
N GLN A 48 0.22 -3.16 7.58
CA GLN A 48 0.29 -2.01 6.70
C GLN A 48 1.01 -2.34 5.40
N ASP A 49 2.16 -3.00 5.49
CA ASP A 49 2.95 -3.36 4.32
C ASP A 49 2.18 -4.28 3.37
N LYS A 50 1.46 -5.25 3.94
CA LYS A 50 0.66 -6.17 3.15
C LYS A 50 -0.40 -5.42 2.34
N TRP A 51 -1.13 -4.51 2.98
CA TRP A 51 -2.21 -3.78 2.32
C TRP A 51 -1.66 -2.76 1.32
N MET A 52 -0.55 -2.11 1.64
CA MET A 52 0.08 -1.17 0.70
C MET A 52 0.61 -1.87 -0.54
N GLU A 53 1.15 -3.07 -0.40
CA GLU A 53 1.58 -3.87 -1.55
C GLU A 53 0.38 -4.21 -2.44
N GLN A 54 -0.74 -4.56 -1.82
CA GLN A 54 -1.96 -4.88 -2.56
C GLN A 54 -2.52 -3.66 -3.29
N ILE A 55 -2.52 -2.49 -2.63
CA ILE A 55 -2.95 -1.24 -3.23
C ILE A 55 -2.04 -0.89 -4.42
N ASP A 56 -0.73 -0.98 -4.25
CA ASP A 56 0.22 -0.70 -5.33
C ASP A 56 0.02 -1.65 -6.51
N ALA A 57 -0.24 -2.93 -6.25
CA ALA A 57 -0.50 -3.89 -7.30
C ALA A 57 -1.75 -3.54 -8.09
N THR A 58 -2.77 -3.05 -7.40
CA THR A 58 -4.00 -2.58 -8.06
C THR A 58 -3.72 -1.35 -8.92
N TYR A 59 -2.97 -0.40 -8.37
CA TYR A 59 -2.58 0.81 -9.10
C TYR A 59 -1.78 0.46 -10.36
N ARG A 60 -0.90 -0.53 -10.28
CA ARG A 60 -0.11 -0.97 -11.43
C ARG A 60 -0.99 -1.41 -12.59
N LYS A 61 -2.14 -2.00 -12.29
CA LYS A 61 -3.10 -2.43 -13.31
C LYS A 61 -3.89 -1.26 -13.89
N ILE A 62 -4.12 -0.23 -13.09
CA ILE A 62 -4.95 0.92 -13.46
C ILE A 62 -4.14 1.96 -14.23
N PHE A 63 -2.89 2.20 -13.83
CA PHE A 63 -2.07 3.28 -14.36
C PHE A 63 -1.39 2.87 -15.67
N THR A 64 -1.21 3.86 -16.56
CA THR A 64 -0.34 3.69 -17.73
C THR A 64 1.12 3.61 -17.26
N GLU A 65 2.02 3.22 -18.16
CA GLU A 65 3.45 3.17 -17.83
C GLU A 65 3.97 4.53 -17.37
N GLU A 66 3.54 5.60 -18.05
CA GLU A 66 3.95 6.95 -17.67
C GLU A 66 3.43 7.36 -16.29
N GLN A 67 2.16 7.03 -16.03
CA GLN A 67 1.53 7.34 -14.75
C GLN A 67 2.19 6.54 -13.63
N TRP A 68 2.49 5.28 -13.88
CA TRP A 68 3.16 4.44 -12.91
C TRP A 68 4.55 4.99 -12.56
N ALA A 69 5.31 5.41 -13.59
CA ALA A 69 6.62 6.00 -13.37
C ALA A 69 6.52 7.28 -12.53
N ALA A 70 5.51 8.12 -12.80
CA ALA A 70 5.29 9.33 -12.01
C ALA A 70 4.91 9.00 -10.57
N TYR A 71 4.08 7.98 -10.38
CA TYR A 71 3.69 7.53 -9.05
C TYR A 71 4.90 7.05 -8.26
N LEU A 72 5.80 6.31 -8.87
CA LEU A 72 7.03 5.85 -8.22
C LEU A 72 7.89 7.03 -7.78
N LYS A 73 7.98 8.07 -8.61
CA LYS A 73 8.76 9.28 -8.29
C LYS A 73 8.18 10.06 -7.12
N GLN A 74 6.89 9.95 -6.88
CA GLN A 74 6.21 10.67 -5.79
C GLN A 74 6.45 10.02 -4.41
N GLY A 75 7.37 9.08 -4.33
CA GLY A 75 7.73 8.44 -3.07
C GLY A 75 7.38 6.98 -3.00
N ALA A 76 6.57 6.49 -3.94
CA ALA A 76 6.17 5.07 -3.93
C ALA A 76 7.37 4.15 -4.11
N ALA A 77 8.34 4.52 -4.95
CA ALA A 77 9.55 3.70 -5.14
C ALA A 77 10.31 3.54 -3.83
N LYS A 78 10.46 4.64 -3.10
CA LYS A 78 11.14 4.62 -1.80
C LYS A 78 10.39 3.76 -0.80
N ALA A 79 9.07 3.89 -0.76
CA ALA A 79 8.23 3.11 0.13
C ALA A 79 8.29 1.63 -0.22
N GLN A 80 8.28 1.29 -1.50
CA GLN A 80 8.38 -0.09 -1.96
C GLN A 80 9.72 -0.72 -1.59
N LYS A 81 10.81 0.03 -1.74
CA LYS A 81 12.14 -0.43 -1.33
C LYS A 81 12.21 -0.68 0.16
N ALA A 82 11.62 0.21 0.96
CA ALA A 82 11.59 0.06 2.41
C ALA A 82 10.81 -1.18 2.82
N ARG A 83 9.66 -1.42 2.17
CA ARG A 83 8.85 -2.62 2.43
C ARG A 83 9.61 -3.89 2.06
N ALA A 84 10.27 -3.89 0.90
CA ALA A 84 11.05 -5.04 0.44
C ALA A 84 12.18 -5.35 1.42
N LYS A 85 12.82 -4.31 1.94
CA LYS A 85 13.90 -4.44 2.91
C LYS A 85 13.40 -5.07 4.21
N ARG A 86 12.24 -4.60 4.71
CA ARG A 86 11.63 -5.16 5.92
C ARG A 86 11.26 -6.63 5.71
N LYS A 87 10.69 -6.94 4.55
CA LYS A 87 10.29 -8.30 4.21
C LYS A 87 11.49 -9.23 4.14
N ALA A 88 12.56 -8.79 3.48
CA ALA A 88 13.79 -9.57 3.36
C ALA A 88 14.42 -9.82 4.73
N LYS A 89 14.42 -8.81 5.59
CA LYS A 89 14.97 -8.91 6.94
C LYS A 89 14.17 -9.91 7.77
N ALA A 90 12.84 -9.84 7.67
CA ALA A 90 11.96 -10.74 8.40
C ALA A 90 12.11 -12.19 7.93
N GLN A 91 12.22 -12.39 6.62
CA GLN A 91 12.37 -13.73 6.04
C GLN A 91 13.80 -14.25 6.20
N GLY A 92 14.77 -13.34 6.09
CA GLY A 92 16.16 -13.68 6.27
C GLY A 92 16.46 -14.15 7.69
N GLY A 93 15.60 -13.78 8.62
CA GLY A 93 15.51 -14.36 9.93
C GLY A 93 16.74 -14.27 10.78
N LYS A 94 17.59 -13.46 10.36
CA LYS A 94 18.88 -13.61 11.06
C LYS A 94 19.57 -12.36 11.21
#